data_e18266b3938baf5794c675f7f0262a4d
#
_entry.id   e18266b3938baf5794c675f7f0262a4d
#
_cell.length_a   1.000
_cell.length_b   1.000
_cell.length_c   1.000
_cell.angle_alpha   90.00
_cell.angle_beta   90.00
_cell.angle_gamma   90.00
#
_symmetry.space_group_name_H-M   'P 1'
#
loop_
_entity.id
_entity.type
_entity.pdbx_description
1 polymer ?
#
loop_
_entity_poly.entity_id
_entity_poly.type
_entity_poly.pdbx_seq_one_letter_code
_entity_poly.pdbx_strand_id
1 'polypeptide(L)'
;VKKSAWAASAVLVIAVIVSLSSTAGLRVAAAASDYNIDRVDHTVNVLSNGYILINDTIVTSTPASGSFLIGFPYKYGLQTLRCMAYGASDRSIVFPVTLNFPLENHVGFYGVKVDLPDGAPQAFTVEFVLSNLLLTQDSQNATVFTLDFPAYPSLTKAVVLLKGLVRPPSGAEYIKGTVDNFTYTADNLAAFSYNVSQVTFGLTENNVQLFEINQLDRQITINQFGDIQVSDSYYVTNDAQNSAMSVDVILPPNSTVPTAKDQFGRPTQILLIDSPPIRYRVNLTLPAEPGKSSQFTVVYGLDKNVYSKSQNEPDKLAYEIPQFRDITYYVDQVSVALSMPEGARLLARPVTGFYSVCKGTFADAVTIRKQGFVSLDSFPVEIELGYNPLWTAFRPTLWVWSIALVGCAVFIVSRRRKAPVTVAVPSRVARPTPDNLRRFVESYEEKMKILTEIDALEVRVQKGKIPRRRYKVQKRTLEMRVEALSRNLGELKESMRSAGGHYADLMRQLEVAESEISDVEANIRNIEARQNRGEVTLELYRNRMEEYRRRKEKSETTINGILLRLREETR
;
A
#
# COMPACT_ATOMS: atom_id res chain seq x y z
N VAL A 1 -49.54 -3.57 54.84
CA VAL A 1 -50.09 -2.93 53.61
C VAL A 1 -48.99 -2.44 52.64
N LYS A 2 -47.74 -2.09 53.11
CA LYS A 2 -46.68 -1.63 52.21
C LYS A 2 -45.90 -2.75 51.45
N LYS A 3 -45.97 -4.01 51.91
CA LYS A 3 -45.26 -5.14 51.23
C LYS A 3 -46.05 -5.77 50.08
N SER A 4 -47.36 -5.65 50.08
CA SER A 4 -48.22 -6.17 48.97
C SER A 4 -48.22 -5.30 47.70
N ALA A 5 -48.02 -3.99 47.87
CA ALA A 5 -47.95 -3.06 46.71
C ALA A 5 -46.64 -3.23 45.90
N TRP A 6 -45.53 -3.62 46.55
CA TRP A 6 -44.26 -3.85 45.84
C TRP A 6 -44.27 -5.16 45.04
N ALA A 7 -44.93 -6.20 45.56
CA ALA A 7 -45.09 -7.47 44.84
C ALA A 7 -46.00 -7.34 43.60
N ALA A 8 -47.05 -6.55 43.71
CA ALA A 8 -47.96 -6.26 42.58
C ALA A 8 -47.29 -5.44 41.48
N SER A 9 -46.45 -4.43 41.85
CA SER A 9 -45.69 -3.64 40.89
C SER A 9 -44.59 -4.46 40.20
N ALA A 10 -43.91 -5.36 40.92
CA ALA A 10 -42.90 -6.25 40.33
C ALA A 10 -43.50 -7.25 39.34
N VAL A 11 -44.68 -7.81 39.65
CA VAL A 11 -45.37 -8.73 38.74
C VAL A 11 -45.88 -8.00 37.48
N LEU A 12 -46.33 -6.74 37.62
CA LEU A 12 -46.77 -5.95 36.45
C LEU A 12 -45.62 -5.55 35.55
N VAL A 13 -44.45 -5.21 36.10
CA VAL A 13 -43.24 -4.92 35.32
C VAL A 13 -42.72 -6.17 34.60
N ILE A 14 -42.74 -7.33 35.24
CA ILE A 14 -42.33 -8.60 34.63
C ILE A 14 -43.35 -8.99 33.53
N ALA A 15 -44.64 -8.79 33.71
CA ALA A 15 -45.68 -9.05 32.71
C ALA A 15 -45.53 -8.12 31.48
N VAL A 16 -45.15 -6.85 31.67
CA VAL A 16 -44.89 -5.90 30.57
C VAL A 16 -43.57 -6.26 29.85
N ILE A 17 -42.55 -6.70 30.54
CA ILE A 17 -41.28 -7.14 29.92
C ILE A 17 -41.50 -8.45 29.12
N VAL A 18 -42.29 -9.37 29.62
CA VAL A 18 -42.63 -10.62 28.90
C VAL A 18 -43.55 -10.37 27.70
N SER A 19 -44.46 -9.38 27.77
CA SER A 19 -45.29 -9.00 26.62
C SER A 19 -44.53 -8.18 25.55
N LEU A 20 -43.51 -7.42 25.94
CA LEU A 20 -42.61 -6.75 24.99
C LEU A 20 -41.60 -7.71 24.33
N SER A 21 -41.20 -8.78 25.02
CA SER A 21 -40.34 -9.80 24.42
C SER A 21 -41.04 -10.77 23.48
N SER A 22 -42.38 -10.92 23.58
CA SER A 22 -43.16 -11.77 22.67
C SER A 22 -43.57 -11.11 21.36
N THR A 23 -43.41 -9.76 21.24
CA THR A 23 -43.68 -9.06 19.96
C THR A 23 -42.44 -8.93 19.07
N ALA A 24 -41.24 -9.30 19.57
CA ALA A 24 -40.02 -9.27 18.78
C ALA A 24 -39.74 -10.54 17.96
N GLY A 25 -40.71 -11.47 17.87
CA GLY A 25 -40.49 -12.78 17.27
C GLY A 25 -41.46 -13.22 16.16
N LEU A 26 -42.48 -12.42 15.82
CA LEU A 26 -43.26 -12.66 14.61
C LEU A 26 -42.61 -11.95 13.41
N ARG A 27 -41.43 -12.47 12.97
CA ARG A 27 -41.14 -12.39 11.55
C ARG A 27 -42.22 -13.23 10.88
N VAL A 28 -43.24 -12.58 10.34
CA VAL A 28 -44.07 -13.15 9.30
C VAL A 28 -43.07 -13.61 8.26
N ALA A 29 -42.87 -14.91 8.11
CA ALA A 29 -42.21 -15.44 6.95
C ALA A 29 -43.02 -14.91 5.77
N ALA A 30 -42.47 -13.92 5.06
CA ALA A 30 -43.09 -13.45 3.82
C ALA A 30 -43.31 -14.71 2.99
N ALA A 31 -44.57 -14.99 2.63
CA ALA A 31 -44.90 -16.12 1.77
C ALA A 31 -44.02 -15.95 0.53
N ALA A 32 -43.16 -16.92 0.27
CA ALA A 32 -42.28 -16.89 -0.90
C ALA A 32 -43.20 -16.64 -2.11
N SER A 33 -42.93 -15.56 -2.85
CA SER A 33 -43.71 -15.23 -4.04
C SER A 33 -43.68 -16.42 -4.99
N ASP A 34 -44.87 -16.84 -5.48
CA ASP A 34 -44.93 -17.92 -6.45
C ASP A 34 -44.54 -17.36 -7.82
N TYR A 35 -43.32 -17.66 -8.25
CA TYR A 35 -42.73 -17.22 -9.52
C TYR A 35 -42.24 -18.45 -10.29
N ASN A 36 -42.22 -18.36 -11.61
CA ASN A 36 -41.49 -19.27 -12.50
C ASN A 36 -40.26 -18.59 -13.03
N ILE A 37 -39.27 -19.37 -13.45
CA ILE A 37 -38.07 -18.84 -14.10
C ILE A 37 -38.27 -19.00 -15.61
N ASP A 38 -38.56 -17.88 -16.27
CA ASP A 38 -38.89 -17.88 -17.69
C ASP A 38 -37.61 -17.99 -18.54
N ARG A 39 -36.54 -17.29 -18.13
CA ARG A 39 -35.32 -17.29 -18.88
C ARG A 39 -34.11 -17.09 -17.96
N VAL A 40 -33.00 -17.74 -18.34
CA VAL A 40 -31.67 -17.50 -17.79
C VAL A 40 -30.70 -17.21 -18.95
N ASP A 41 -30.11 -16.04 -18.94
CA ASP A 41 -29.00 -15.70 -19.85
C ASP A 41 -27.69 -15.93 -19.10
N HIS A 42 -26.98 -17.00 -19.43
CA HIS A 42 -25.74 -17.44 -18.80
C HIS A 42 -24.55 -17.01 -19.67
N THR A 43 -23.78 -16.04 -19.22
CA THR A 43 -22.62 -15.53 -19.96
C THR A 43 -21.33 -15.81 -19.20
N VAL A 44 -20.40 -16.49 -19.85
CA VAL A 44 -19.07 -16.85 -19.29
C VAL A 44 -18.01 -16.02 -20.01
N ASN A 45 -17.39 -15.06 -19.31
CA ASN A 45 -16.35 -14.21 -19.86
C ASN A 45 -14.99 -14.65 -19.32
N VAL A 46 -14.01 -14.84 -20.20
CA VAL A 46 -12.61 -15.08 -19.82
C VAL A 46 -11.89 -13.74 -19.77
N LEU A 47 -11.37 -13.38 -18.60
CA LEU A 47 -10.62 -12.16 -18.40
C LEU A 47 -9.19 -12.28 -18.92
N SER A 48 -8.51 -11.16 -19.12
CA SER A 48 -7.16 -11.12 -19.67
C SER A 48 -6.09 -11.80 -18.82
N ASN A 49 -6.34 -11.97 -17.51
CA ASN A 49 -5.47 -12.73 -16.59
C ASN A 49 -5.96 -14.17 -16.32
N GLY A 50 -6.88 -14.66 -17.14
CA GLY A 50 -7.38 -16.05 -17.06
C GLY A 50 -8.51 -16.27 -16.06
N TYR A 51 -8.85 -15.32 -15.20
CA TYR A 51 -10.01 -15.43 -14.31
C TYR A 51 -11.33 -15.43 -15.11
N ILE A 52 -12.33 -16.10 -14.58
CA ILE A 52 -13.60 -16.32 -15.26
C ILE A 52 -14.69 -15.52 -14.57
N LEU A 53 -15.43 -14.75 -15.35
CA LEU A 53 -16.57 -13.97 -14.90
C LEU A 53 -17.84 -14.58 -15.47
N ILE A 54 -18.69 -15.14 -14.60
CA ILE A 54 -20.00 -15.71 -14.99
C ILE A 54 -21.10 -14.73 -14.60
N ASN A 55 -21.92 -14.35 -15.58
CA ASN A 55 -23.09 -13.51 -15.39
C ASN A 55 -24.34 -14.32 -15.67
N ASP A 56 -25.13 -14.59 -14.64
CA ASP A 56 -26.43 -15.25 -14.73
C ASP A 56 -27.52 -14.19 -14.61
N THR A 57 -28.12 -13.78 -15.72
CA THR A 57 -29.28 -12.90 -15.72
C THR A 57 -30.53 -13.74 -15.69
N ILE A 58 -31.23 -13.69 -14.58
CA ILE A 58 -32.42 -14.50 -14.29
C ILE A 58 -33.66 -13.63 -14.47
N VAL A 59 -34.59 -14.08 -15.31
CA VAL A 59 -35.87 -13.42 -15.56
C VAL A 59 -36.98 -14.31 -15.02
N THR A 60 -37.78 -13.76 -14.11
CA THR A 60 -38.87 -14.46 -13.46
C THR A 60 -40.23 -13.96 -13.98
N SER A 61 -41.28 -14.81 -13.96
CA SER A 61 -42.63 -14.46 -14.42
C SER A 61 -43.26 -13.34 -13.58
N THR A 62 -42.95 -13.29 -12.30
CA THR A 62 -43.36 -12.26 -11.34
C THR A 62 -42.17 -11.88 -10.47
N PRO A 63 -42.13 -10.69 -9.86
CA PRO A 63 -41.05 -10.31 -8.97
C PRO A 63 -40.80 -11.37 -7.88
N ALA A 64 -39.58 -11.87 -7.79
CA ALA A 64 -39.17 -12.80 -6.75
C ALA A 64 -38.88 -12.05 -5.46
N SER A 65 -39.25 -12.59 -4.31
CA SER A 65 -38.92 -12.05 -3.00
C SER A 65 -38.47 -13.16 -2.05
N GLY A 66 -37.70 -12.79 -1.02
CA GLY A 66 -37.15 -13.74 -0.08
C GLY A 66 -35.82 -14.33 -0.54
N SER A 67 -35.50 -15.54 -0.10
CA SER A 67 -34.21 -16.19 -0.38
C SER A 67 -34.25 -16.91 -1.73
N PHE A 68 -33.44 -16.44 -2.68
CA PHE A 68 -33.21 -17.10 -3.97
C PHE A 68 -31.94 -17.94 -3.89
N LEU A 69 -32.02 -19.23 -4.17
CA LEU A 69 -30.93 -20.17 -4.04
C LEU A 69 -30.40 -20.61 -5.40
N ILE A 70 -29.09 -20.59 -5.55
CA ILE A 70 -28.34 -21.04 -6.72
C ILE A 70 -27.38 -22.12 -6.29
N GLY A 71 -27.24 -23.19 -7.04
CA GLY A 71 -26.25 -24.24 -6.82
C GLY A 71 -25.26 -24.33 -7.98
N PHE A 72 -24.04 -24.69 -7.67
CA PHE A 72 -23.05 -25.14 -8.64
C PHE A 72 -22.51 -26.50 -8.23
N PRO A 73 -22.08 -27.37 -9.17
CA PRO A 73 -21.26 -28.51 -8.82
C PRO A 73 -20.11 -28.08 -7.92
N TYR A 74 -19.83 -28.83 -6.86
CA TYR A 74 -18.93 -28.42 -5.77
C TYR A 74 -17.52 -28.03 -6.28
N LYS A 75 -17.05 -28.66 -7.35
CA LYS A 75 -15.76 -28.33 -7.99
C LYS A 75 -15.66 -26.87 -8.45
N TYR A 76 -16.74 -26.27 -8.94
CA TYR A 76 -16.78 -24.87 -9.37
C TYR A 76 -17.02 -23.93 -8.18
N GLY A 77 -17.83 -24.39 -7.23
CA GLY A 77 -18.10 -23.62 -6.02
C GLY A 77 -16.83 -23.32 -5.22
N LEU A 78 -15.92 -24.28 -5.12
CA LEU A 78 -14.61 -24.09 -4.48
C LEU A 78 -13.72 -23.07 -5.22
N GLN A 79 -13.95 -22.86 -6.51
CA GLN A 79 -13.22 -21.88 -7.31
C GLN A 79 -13.90 -20.51 -7.32
N THR A 80 -15.05 -20.36 -6.62
CA THR A 80 -15.76 -19.09 -6.53
C THR A 80 -15.04 -18.16 -5.55
N LEU A 81 -14.45 -17.11 -6.06
CA LEU A 81 -13.73 -16.10 -5.29
C LEU A 81 -14.65 -15.01 -4.79
N ARG A 82 -15.66 -14.65 -5.62
CA ARG A 82 -16.60 -13.58 -5.32
C ARG A 82 -17.93 -13.81 -6.00
N CYS A 83 -18.99 -13.31 -5.36
CA CYS A 83 -20.32 -13.27 -5.95
C CYS A 83 -20.99 -11.94 -5.59
N MET A 84 -21.71 -11.37 -6.56
CA MET A 84 -22.54 -10.17 -6.39
C MET A 84 -23.86 -10.39 -7.08
N ALA A 85 -24.93 -9.78 -6.54
CA ALA A 85 -26.25 -9.81 -7.18
C ALA A 85 -26.82 -8.38 -7.25
N TYR A 86 -27.41 -8.04 -8.39
CA TYR A 86 -27.94 -6.70 -8.63
C TYR A 86 -29.10 -6.72 -9.65
N GLY A 87 -29.89 -5.65 -9.70
CA GLY A 87 -30.97 -5.50 -10.67
C GLY A 87 -30.42 -5.47 -12.11
N ALA A 88 -31.00 -6.25 -13.03
CA ALA A 88 -30.49 -6.39 -14.40
C ALA A 88 -30.50 -5.07 -15.18
N SER A 89 -31.47 -4.20 -14.93
CA SER A 89 -31.59 -2.88 -15.57
C SER A 89 -30.86 -1.76 -14.81
N ASP A 90 -30.63 -1.94 -13.51
CA ASP A 90 -29.99 -0.94 -12.65
C ASP A 90 -29.03 -1.62 -11.66
N ARG A 91 -27.74 -1.49 -11.93
CA ARG A 91 -26.66 -2.05 -11.08
C ARG A 91 -26.52 -1.38 -9.71
N SER A 92 -27.16 -0.24 -9.49
CA SER A 92 -27.16 0.41 -8.17
C SER A 92 -28.01 -0.34 -7.14
N ILE A 93 -28.97 -1.16 -7.61
CA ILE A 93 -29.81 -2.01 -6.77
C ILE A 93 -29.05 -3.30 -6.48
N VAL A 94 -28.30 -3.33 -5.38
CA VAL A 94 -27.48 -4.48 -4.97
C VAL A 94 -28.22 -5.33 -3.94
N PHE A 95 -28.16 -6.66 -4.10
CA PHE A 95 -28.78 -7.62 -3.19
C PHE A 95 -27.71 -8.31 -2.33
N PRO A 96 -28.00 -8.57 -1.04
CA PRO A 96 -27.12 -9.34 -0.18
C PRO A 96 -26.93 -10.78 -0.71
N VAL A 97 -25.67 -11.25 -0.71
CA VAL A 97 -25.30 -12.60 -1.15
C VAL A 97 -24.58 -13.32 -0.02
N THR A 98 -24.93 -14.60 0.19
CA THR A 98 -24.24 -15.49 1.13
C THR A 98 -23.66 -16.67 0.35
N LEU A 99 -22.34 -16.80 0.38
CA LEU A 99 -21.61 -17.93 -0.23
C LEU A 99 -21.62 -19.14 0.70
N ASN A 100 -21.41 -20.33 0.11
CA ASN A 100 -21.37 -21.62 0.82
C ASN A 100 -22.61 -21.87 1.69
N PHE A 101 -23.77 -21.49 1.18
CA PHE A 101 -25.05 -21.74 1.85
C PHE A 101 -25.47 -23.20 1.65
N PRO A 102 -25.80 -23.94 2.72
CA PRO A 102 -26.19 -25.35 2.58
C PRO A 102 -27.50 -25.48 1.81
N LEU A 103 -27.52 -26.28 0.75
CA LEU A 103 -28.72 -26.66 0.02
C LEU A 103 -29.27 -27.95 0.60
N GLU A 104 -30.43 -27.90 1.22
CA GLU A 104 -31.05 -29.06 1.84
C GLU A 104 -31.29 -30.18 0.81
N ASN A 105 -30.90 -31.41 1.15
CA ASN A 105 -31.04 -32.61 0.33
C ASN A 105 -30.22 -32.65 -0.99
N HIS A 106 -29.32 -31.69 -1.22
CA HIS A 106 -28.50 -31.64 -2.43
C HIS A 106 -27.00 -31.69 -2.10
N VAL A 107 -26.53 -32.85 -1.66
CA VAL A 107 -25.11 -33.12 -1.40
C VAL A 107 -24.35 -33.07 -2.71
N GLY A 108 -23.23 -32.35 -2.74
CA GLY A 108 -22.38 -32.17 -3.93
C GLY A 108 -22.55 -30.84 -4.66
N PHE A 109 -23.46 -30.00 -4.16
CA PHE A 109 -23.61 -28.63 -4.65
C PHE A 109 -23.02 -27.61 -3.66
N TYR A 110 -22.35 -26.65 -4.20
CA TYR A 110 -22.00 -25.42 -3.51
C TYR A 110 -23.17 -24.44 -3.67
N GLY A 111 -23.79 -24.07 -2.57
CA GLY A 111 -24.97 -23.19 -2.61
C GLY A 111 -24.61 -21.73 -2.41
N VAL A 112 -25.33 -20.89 -3.12
CA VAL A 112 -25.28 -19.43 -2.99
C VAL A 112 -26.70 -18.94 -2.74
N LYS A 113 -26.87 -18.12 -1.70
CA LYS A 113 -28.14 -17.51 -1.35
C LYS A 113 -28.10 -16.02 -1.70
N VAL A 114 -29.12 -15.56 -2.45
CA VAL A 114 -29.35 -14.15 -2.74
C VAL A 114 -30.63 -13.74 -2.00
N ASP A 115 -30.55 -12.72 -1.15
CA ASP A 115 -31.69 -12.19 -0.41
C ASP A 115 -32.37 -11.07 -1.22
N LEU A 116 -33.52 -11.36 -1.84
CA LEU A 116 -34.29 -10.43 -2.64
C LEU A 116 -35.31 -9.71 -1.75
N PRO A 117 -35.32 -8.37 -1.67
CA PRO A 117 -36.30 -7.62 -0.91
C PRO A 117 -37.69 -7.66 -1.61
N ASP A 118 -38.73 -7.36 -0.85
CA ASP A 118 -40.06 -7.14 -1.44
C ASP A 118 -39.99 -5.96 -2.43
N GLY A 119 -40.51 -6.18 -3.65
CA GLY A 119 -40.39 -5.20 -4.74
C GLY A 119 -39.10 -5.28 -5.54
N ALA A 120 -38.32 -6.35 -5.39
CA ALA A 120 -37.18 -6.62 -6.27
C ALA A 120 -37.60 -6.63 -7.75
N PRO A 121 -36.75 -6.22 -8.69
CA PRO A 121 -37.07 -6.27 -10.11
C PRO A 121 -37.29 -7.70 -10.59
N GLN A 122 -38.13 -7.86 -11.64
CA GLN A 122 -38.43 -9.15 -12.28
C GLN A 122 -37.19 -9.81 -12.90
N ALA A 123 -36.22 -8.99 -13.29
CA ALA A 123 -34.93 -9.44 -13.82
C ALA A 123 -33.78 -8.96 -12.93
N PHE A 124 -32.92 -9.89 -12.54
CA PHE A 124 -31.73 -9.61 -11.77
C PHE A 124 -30.55 -10.43 -12.28
N THR A 125 -29.35 -9.93 -12.07
CA THR A 125 -28.11 -10.60 -12.48
C THR A 125 -27.34 -11.04 -11.24
N VAL A 126 -26.87 -12.27 -11.26
CA VAL A 126 -25.92 -12.80 -10.28
C VAL A 126 -24.61 -13.02 -10.98
N GLU A 127 -23.58 -12.38 -10.49
CA GLU A 127 -22.25 -12.37 -11.08
C GLU A 127 -21.28 -13.10 -10.18
N PHE A 128 -20.55 -14.05 -10.76
CA PHE A 128 -19.54 -14.87 -10.07
C PHE A 128 -18.18 -14.63 -10.69
N VAL A 129 -17.19 -14.48 -9.84
CA VAL A 129 -15.77 -14.49 -10.23
C VAL A 129 -15.19 -15.82 -9.80
N LEU A 130 -14.66 -16.56 -10.76
CA LEU A 130 -14.03 -17.85 -10.54
C LEU A 130 -12.53 -17.76 -10.85
N SER A 131 -11.77 -18.63 -10.18
CA SER A 131 -10.33 -18.73 -10.31
C SER A 131 -9.88 -19.09 -11.74
N ASN A 132 -8.71 -18.60 -12.13
CA ASN A 132 -8.01 -18.96 -13.37
C ASN A 132 -7.59 -20.43 -13.45
N LEU A 133 -7.68 -21.20 -12.36
CA LEU A 133 -7.45 -22.65 -12.35
C LEU A 133 -8.41 -23.46 -13.25
N LEU A 134 -9.53 -22.84 -13.64
CA LEU A 134 -10.49 -23.43 -14.59
C LEU A 134 -10.09 -23.24 -16.06
N LEU A 135 -9.06 -22.43 -16.33
CA LEU A 135 -8.51 -22.20 -17.65
C LEU A 135 -7.13 -22.85 -17.75
N THR A 136 -7.02 -23.87 -18.58
CA THR A 136 -5.75 -24.61 -18.76
C THR A 136 -5.12 -24.24 -20.09
N GLN A 137 -3.86 -23.83 -20.07
CA GLN A 137 -3.05 -23.61 -21.27
C GLN A 137 -2.54 -24.94 -21.79
N ASP A 138 -2.56 -25.13 -23.12
CA ASP A 138 -1.99 -26.33 -23.74
C ASP A 138 -0.46 -26.33 -23.61
N SER A 139 0.11 -27.47 -23.24
CA SER A 139 1.57 -27.62 -23.03
C SER A 139 2.41 -27.58 -24.32
N GLN A 140 1.78 -27.88 -25.46
CA GLN A 140 2.45 -27.91 -26.77
C GLN A 140 2.25 -26.63 -27.56
N ASN A 141 1.14 -25.94 -27.29
CA ASN A 141 0.80 -24.69 -27.96
C ASN A 141 0.32 -23.62 -26.96
N ALA A 142 1.19 -22.68 -26.65
CA ALA A 142 0.93 -21.62 -25.69
C ALA A 142 -0.22 -20.66 -26.07
N THR A 143 -0.73 -20.73 -27.29
CA THR A 143 -1.87 -19.92 -27.73
C THR A 143 -3.21 -20.67 -27.62
N VAL A 144 -3.21 -21.95 -27.24
CA VAL A 144 -4.41 -22.77 -27.10
C VAL A 144 -4.78 -22.92 -25.63
N PHE A 145 -6.05 -22.67 -25.34
CA PHE A 145 -6.61 -22.74 -24.00
C PHE A 145 -7.85 -23.62 -23.95
N THR A 146 -8.02 -24.34 -22.86
CA THR A 146 -9.23 -25.11 -22.55
C THR A 146 -9.87 -24.56 -21.28
N LEU A 147 -11.09 -24.07 -21.41
CA LEU A 147 -11.92 -23.57 -20.31
C LEU A 147 -12.85 -24.70 -19.83
N ASP A 148 -12.85 -24.97 -18.53
CA ASP A 148 -13.82 -25.84 -17.83
C ASP A 148 -14.79 -24.96 -17.05
N PHE A 149 -16.10 -25.08 -17.28
CA PHE A 149 -17.08 -24.22 -16.67
C PHE A 149 -18.43 -24.92 -16.47
N PRO A 150 -19.32 -24.47 -15.54
CA PRO A 150 -20.67 -24.97 -15.46
C PRO A 150 -21.48 -24.49 -16.67
N ALA A 151 -22.17 -25.39 -17.36
CA ALA A 151 -22.98 -25.03 -18.53
C ALA A 151 -24.16 -24.08 -18.17
N TYR A 152 -24.61 -24.12 -16.94
CA TYR A 152 -25.67 -23.28 -16.41
C TYR A 152 -25.69 -23.33 -14.87
N PRO A 153 -26.32 -22.33 -14.22
CA PRO A 153 -26.53 -22.39 -12.78
C PRO A 153 -27.61 -23.44 -12.46
N SER A 154 -27.43 -24.20 -11.39
CA SER A 154 -28.43 -25.13 -10.88
C SER A 154 -29.44 -24.36 -9.99
N LEU A 155 -30.66 -24.21 -10.44
CA LEU A 155 -31.68 -23.43 -9.76
C LEU A 155 -32.70 -24.34 -9.05
N THR A 156 -33.32 -23.82 -8.01
CA THR A 156 -34.30 -24.57 -7.20
C THR A 156 -35.63 -24.80 -7.91
N LYS A 157 -35.89 -24.06 -9.00
CA LYS A 157 -37.07 -24.19 -9.86
C LYS A 157 -36.65 -24.53 -11.29
N ALA A 158 -37.59 -25.12 -12.05
CA ALA A 158 -37.37 -25.38 -13.46
C ALA A 158 -37.20 -24.09 -14.26
N VAL A 159 -36.32 -24.11 -15.27
CA VAL A 159 -36.08 -23.00 -16.19
C VAL A 159 -36.69 -23.30 -17.54
N VAL A 160 -37.52 -22.40 -18.07
CA VAL A 160 -38.17 -22.60 -19.36
C VAL A 160 -37.18 -22.52 -20.51
N LEU A 161 -36.34 -21.47 -20.52
CA LEU A 161 -35.33 -21.24 -21.57
C LEU A 161 -34.00 -20.81 -20.97
N LEU A 162 -32.92 -21.49 -21.35
CA LEU A 162 -31.58 -21.08 -21.06
C LEU A 162 -30.87 -20.66 -22.35
N LYS A 163 -30.16 -19.52 -22.31
CA LYS A 163 -29.23 -19.10 -23.36
C LYS A 163 -27.83 -18.98 -22.77
N GLY A 164 -26.92 -19.79 -23.28
CA GLY A 164 -25.51 -19.77 -22.87
C GLY A 164 -24.64 -19.09 -23.92
N LEU A 165 -23.68 -18.30 -23.46
CA LEU A 165 -22.69 -17.61 -24.28
C LEU A 165 -21.34 -17.63 -23.59
N VAL A 166 -20.32 -18.16 -24.24
CA VAL A 166 -18.93 -18.05 -23.81
C VAL A 166 -18.29 -16.90 -24.57
N ARG A 167 -17.67 -15.98 -23.86
CA ARG A 167 -16.92 -14.86 -24.42
C ARG A 167 -15.42 -15.03 -24.09
N PRO A 168 -14.67 -15.69 -24.97
CA PRO A 168 -13.22 -15.72 -24.84
C PRO A 168 -12.63 -14.32 -25.14
N PRO A 169 -11.34 -14.08 -24.90
CA PRO A 169 -10.66 -12.87 -25.30
C PRO A 169 -10.78 -12.58 -26.81
N SER A 170 -10.62 -11.33 -27.20
CA SER A 170 -10.70 -10.90 -28.60
C SER A 170 -9.71 -11.67 -29.47
N GLY A 171 -10.14 -12.05 -30.69
CA GLY A 171 -9.32 -12.83 -31.62
C GLY A 171 -9.24 -14.32 -31.33
N ALA A 172 -10.12 -14.85 -30.45
CA ALA A 172 -10.21 -16.26 -30.19
C ALA A 172 -10.97 -17.00 -31.28
N GLU A 173 -10.43 -18.12 -31.74
CA GLU A 173 -11.06 -19.04 -32.66
C GLU A 173 -11.49 -20.32 -31.94
N TYR A 174 -12.73 -20.75 -32.17
CA TYR A 174 -13.23 -21.99 -31.60
C TYR A 174 -12.54 -23.20 -32.24
N ILE A 175 -12.05 -24.13 -31.42
CA ILE A 175 -11.42 -25.37 -31.88
C ILE A 175 -12.35 -26.56 -31.65
N LYS A 176 -12.79 -26.79 -30.42
CA LYS A 176 -13.67 -27.87 -30.01
C LYS A 176 -14.29 -27.61 -28.67
N GLY A 177 -15.37 -28.31 -28.34
CA GLY A 177 -15.98 -28.25 -27.02
C GLY A 177 -17.31 -28.98 -26.93
N THR A 178 -17.93 -28.88 -25.77
CA THR A 178 -19.27 -29.39 -25.50
C THR A 178 -20.35 -28.38 -25.93
N VAL A 179 -19.96 -27.18 -26.30
CA VAL A 179 -20.82 -26.09 -26.79
C VAL A 179 -20.49 -25.78 -28.24
N ASP A 180 -21.47 -25.38 -29.03
CA ASP A 180 -21.28 -25.10 -30.46
C ASP A 180 -20.90 -23.64 -30.68
N ASN A 181 -19.69 -23.42 -31.19
CA ASN A 181 -19.17 -22.09 -31.53
C ASN A 181 -19.45 -21.01 -30.45
N PHE A 182 -19.10 -21.33 -29.19
CA PHE A 182 -19.28 -20.49 -28.01
C PHE A 182 -20.73 -20.21 -27.57
N THR A 183 -21.73 -20.74 -28.24
CA THR A 183 -23.14 -20.55 -27.90
C THR A 183 -23.88 -21.86 -27.69
N TYR A 184 -24.91 -21.85 -26.86
CA TYR A 184 -25.77 -22.99 -26.63
C TYR A 184 -27.10 -22.56 -26.03
N THR A 185 -28.09 -23.40 -26.19
CA THR A 185 -29.43 -23.22 -25.59
C THR A 185 -29.89 -24.50 -24.95
N ALA A 186 -30.69 -24.39 -23.92
CA ALA A 186 -31.39 -25.52 -23.30
C ALA A 186 -32.78 -25.11 -22.89
N ASP A 187 -33.75 -25.97 -23.20
CA ASP A 187 -35.16 -25.75 -22.91
C ASP A 187 -35.62 -26.69 -21.79
N ASN A 188 -36.57 -26.21 -20.97
CA ASN A 188 -37.21 -26.99 -19.92
C ASN A 188 -36.24 -27.71 -18.97
N LEU A 189 -35.21 -26.99 -18.48
CA LEU A 189 -34.29 -27.53 -17.50
C LEU A 189 -35.05 -27.81 -16.18
N ALA A 190 -34.89 -29.03 -15.70
CA ALA A 190 -35.47 -29.40 -14.41
C ALA A 190 -34.75 -28.67 -13.25
N ALA A 191 -35.45 -28.54 -12.13
CA ALA A 191 -34.83 -28.01 -10.90
C ALA A 191 -33.58 -28.82 -10.53
N PHE A 192 -32.54 -28.14 -10.05
CA PHE A 192 -31.23 -28.72 -9.67
C PHE A 192 -30.48 -29.50 -10.77
N SER A 193 -30.90 -29.34 -12.06
CA SER A 193 -30.07 -29.87 -13.14
C SER A 193 -28.73 -29.17 -13.21
N TYR A 194 -27.70 -29.90 -13.64
CA TYR A 194 -26.36 -29.35 -13.86
C TYR A 194 -25.72 -30.08 -15.04
N ASN A 195 -24.80 -29.40 -15.69
CA ASN A 195 -23.90 -29.99 -16.68
C ASN A 195 -22.53 -29.32 -16.62
N VAL A 196 -21.52 -30.12 -16.88
CA VAL A 196 -20.12 -29.67 -16.98
C VAL A 196 -19.82 -29.42 -18.46
N SER A 197 -19.31 -28.25 -18.77
CA SER A 197 -18.95 -27.87 -20.12
C SER A 197 -17.49 -27.55 -20.25
N GLN A 198 -16.95 -27.81 -21.44
CA GLN A 198 -15.59 -27.45 -21.82
C GLN A 198 -15.60 -26.81 -23.20
N VAL A 199 -14.75 -25.83 -23.38
CA VAL A 199 -14.48 -25.23 -24.67
C VAL A 199 -12.97 -24.99 -24.84
N THR A 200 -12.44 -25.44 -25.99
CA THR A 200 -11.05 -25.19 -26.38
C THR A 200 -11.05 -24.14 -27.47
N PHE A 201 -10.22 -23.12 -27.32
CA PHE A 201 -10.06 -22.04 -28.29
C PHE A 201 -8.59 -21.72 -28.50
N GLY A 202 -8.26 -21.25 -29.70
CA GLY A 202 -6.94 -20.74 -30.06
C GLY A 202 -6.97 -19.22 -30.13
N LEU A 203 -5.88 -18.57 -29.75
CA LEU A 203 -5.69 -17.13 -29.88
C LEU A 203 -4.71 -16.83 -31.01
N THR A 204 -5.04 -15.91 -31.89
CA THR A 204 -4.11 -15.41 -32.92
C THR A 204 -2.96 -14.62 -32.32
N GLU A 205 -3.23 -13.90 -31.24
CA GLU A 205 -2.24 -13.22 -30.41
C GLU A 205 -2.43 -13.70 -28.97
N ASN A 206 -1.33 -13.89 -28.24
CA ASN A 206 -1.42 -14.30 -26.84
C ASN A 206 -1.89 -13.14 -25.96
N ASN A 207 -3.20 -12.86 -26.01
CA ASN A 207 -3.86 -11.80 -25.25
C ASN A 207 -4.28 -12.26 -23.84
N VAL A 208 -4.11 -13.55 -23.53
CA VAL A 208 -4.32 -14.09 -22.19
C VAL A 208 -2.98 -14.29 -21.52
N GLN A 209 -2.76 -13.58 -20.47
CA GLN A 209 -1.60 -13.74 -19.62
C GLN A 209 -2.06 -14.30 -18.29
N LEU A 210 -1.74 -15.55 -18.00
CA LEU A 210 -2.11 -16.20 -16.74
C LEU A 210 -1.27 -15.64 -15.60
N PHE A 211 -1.71 -14.50 -15.07
CA PHE A 211 -1.14 -13.87 -13.92
C PHE A 211 -2.15 -13.80 -12.78
N GLU A 212 -1.70 -14.18 -11.60
CA GLU A 212 -2.34 -13.76 -10.35
C GLU A 212 -1.83 -12.38 -9.98
N ILE A 213 -2.74 -11.40 -9.87
CA ILE A 213 -2.38 -10.06 -9.39
C ILE A 213 -2.64 -10.04 -7.89
N ASN A 214 -1.59 -10.35 -7.13
CA ASN A 214 -1.67 -10.47 -5.68
C ASN A 214 -1.96 -9.13 -5.03
N GLN A 215 -1.35 -8.03 -5.56
CA GLN A 215 -1.54 -6.71 -5.01
C GLN A 215 -1.38 -5.62 -6.08
N LEU A 216 -2.28 -4.64 -6.03
CA LEU A 216 -2.20 -3.41 -6.80
C LEU A 216 -2.24 -2.21 -5.84
N ASP A 217 -1.12 -1.50 -5.74
CA ASP A 217 -1.02 -0.27 -4.96
C ASP A 217 -1.07 0.93 -5.89
N ARG A 218 -2.19 1.66 -5.86
CA ARG A 218 -2.39 2.90 -6.60
C ARG A 218 -2.12 4.10 -5.71
N GLN A 219 -1.12 4.87 -6.05
CA GLN A 219 -0.85 6.16 -5.40
C GLN A 219 -1.30 7.29 -6.31
N ILE A 220 -2.25 8.08 -5.86
CA ILE A 220 -2.77 9.26 -6.56
C ILE A 220 -2.22 10.49 -5.85
N THR A 221 -1.51 11.33 -6.58
CA THR A 221 -0.95 12.57 -6.05
C THR A 221 -1.56 13.75 -6.80
N ILE A 222 -2.24 14.63 -6.07
CA ILE A 222 -2.76 15.89 -6.59
C ILE A 222 -1.79 16.99 -6.18
N ASN A 223 -1.23 17.70 -7.14
CA ASN A 223 -0.31 18.79 -6.87
C ASN A 223 -1.06 20.11 -6.56
N GLN A 224 -0.32 21.17 -6.22
CA GLN A 224 -0.86 22.48 -5.90
C GLN A 224 -1.57 23.17 -7.08
N PHE A 225 -1.31 22.73 -8.33
CA PHE A 225 -1.93 23.25 -9.55
C PHE A 225 -3.12 22.41 -10.01
N GLY A 226 -3.49 21.39 -9.24
CA GLY A 226 -4.57 20.47 -9.54
C GLY A 226 -4.21 19.38 -10.56
N ASP A 227 -2.94 19.26 -10.96
CA ASP A 227 -2.54 18.14 -11.84
C ASP A 227 -2.53 16.84 -11.05
N ILE A 228 -3.03 15.79 -11.69
CA ILE A 228 -3.21 14.47 -11.07
C ILE A 228 -2.17 13.53 -11.64
N GLN A 229 -1.29 13.01 -10.80
CA GLN A 229 -0.33 11.95 -11.13
C GLN A 229 -0.74 10.66 -10.44
N VAL A 230 -0.73 9.57 -11.18
CA VAL A 230 -1.04 8.22 -10.69
C VAL A 230 0.19 7.35 -10.84
N SER A 231 0.47 6.56 -9.82
CA SER A 231 1.53 5.56 -9.79
C SER A 231 0.92 4.23 -9.35
N ASP A 232 0.84 3.27 -10.26
CA ASP A 232 0.29 1.95 -10.05
C ASP A 232 1.42 0.94 -9.90
N SER A 233 1.58 0.39 -8.71
CA SER A 233 2.55 -0.67 -8.44
C SER A 233 1.86 -2.03 -8.42
N TYR A 234 2.24 -2.87 -9.37
CA TYR A 234 1.70 -4.22 -9.57
C TYR A 234 2.64 -5.25 -8.95
N TYR A 235 2.06 -6.17 -8.18
CA TYR A 235 2.70 -7.38 -7.67
C TYR A 235 1.99 -8.56 -8.34
N VAL A 236 2.66 -9.23 -9.26
CA VAL A 236 2.07 -10.26 -10.11
C VAL A 236 2.83 -11.57 -9.98
N THR A 237 2.12 -12.69 -9.94
CA THR A 237 2.67 -14.04 -9.97
C THR A 237 2.33 -14.68 -11.31
N ASN A 238 3.29 -15.31 -11.95
CA ASN A 238 3.07 -15.99 -13.22
C ASN A 238 2.52 -17.41 -12.99
N ASP A 239 1.26 -17.63 -13.34
CA ASP A 239 0.60 -18.94 -13.24
C ASP A 239 0.69 -19.75 -14.54
N ALA A 240 1.27 -19.17 -15.61
CA ALA A 240 1.50 -19.88 -16.86
C ALA A 240 2.63 -20.91 -16.72
N GLN A 241 2.64 -21.90 -17.61
CA GLN A 241 3.70 -22.92 -17.66
C GLN A 241 5.01 -22.39 -18.27
N ASN A 242 4.97 -21.24 -18.95
CA ASN A 242 6.10 -20.61 -19.60
C ASN A 242 6.50 -19.30 -18.89
N SER A 243 7.78 -18.94 -18.99
CA SER A 243 8.27 -17.65 -18.46
C SER A 243 7.63 -16.49 -19.21
N ALA A 244 7.15 -15.51 -18.49
CA ALA A 244 6.57 -14.29 -19.05
C ALA A 244 7.60 -13.16 -19.09
N MET A 245 7.74 -12.53 -20.26
CA MET A 245 8.68 -11.43 -20.50
C MET A 245 8.01 -10.05 -20.35
N SER A 246 6.70 -10.01 -20.35
CA SER A 246 5.91 -8.77 -20.31
C SER A 246 4.56 -8.96 -19.64
N VAL A 247 3.98 -7.87 -19.15
CA VAL A 247 2.63 -7.82 -18.58
C VAL A 247 1.84 -6.72 -19.28
N ASP A 248 0.63 -7.05 -19.69
CA ASP A 248 -0.27 -6.08 -20.30
C ASP A 248 -1.09 -5.37 -19.21
N VAL A 249 -1.15 -4.05 -19.27
CA VAL A 249 -1.90 -3.22 -18.34
C VAL A 249 -2.87 -2.31 -19.11
N ILE A 250 -4.03 -2.06 -18.52
CA ILE A 250 -5.02 -1.15 -19.06
C ILE A 250 -4.98 0.14 -18.25
N LEU A 251 -4.98 1.28 -18.91
CA LEU A 251 -4.98 2.58 -18.27
C LEU A 251 -6.31 3.31 -18.46
N PRO A 252 -6.68 4.22 -17.54
CA PRO A 252 -7.86 5.04 -17.68
C PRO A 252 -7.84 5.87 -18.98
N PRO A 253 -9.01 6.15 -19.57
CA PRO A 253 -9.08 7.03 -20.74
C PRO A 253 -8.52 8.42 -20.41
N ASN A 254 -7.96 9.07 -21.42
CA ASN A 254 -7.30 10.38 -21.30
C ASN A 254 -6.10 10.41 -20.33
N SER A 255 -5.46 9.25 -20.08
CA SER A 255 -4.17 9.21 -19.39
C SER A 255 -3.05 9.75 -20.32
N THR A 256 -2.06 10.40 -19.73
CA THR A 256 -0.84 10.78 -20.47
C THR A 256 -0.02 9.55 -20.84
N VAL A 257 0.94 9.69 -21.75
CA VAL A 257 1.87 8.61 -22.09
C VAL A 257 2.56 8.12 -20.81
N PRO A 258 2.41 6.84 -20.47
CA PRO A 258 2.94 6.30 -19.23
C PRO A 258 4.45 6.05 -19.28
N THR A 259 5.05 5.98 -18.12
CA THR A 259 6.41 5.46 -17.92
C THR A 259 6.35 4.26 -16.98
N ALA A 260 7.22 3.28 -17.19
CA ALA A 260 7.28 2.12 -16.34
C ALA A 260 8.66 1.98 -15.67
N LYS A 261 8.66 1.40 -14.47
CA LYS A 261 9.85 1.12 -13.67
C LYS A 261 9.77 -0.31 -13.13
N ASP A 262 10.93 -0.96 -13.05
CA ASP A 262 11.03 -2.27 -12.41
C ASP A 262 11.02 -2.17 -10.87
N GLN A 263 11.09 -3.32 -10.20
CA GLN A 263 11.15 -3.43 -8.73
C GLN A 263 12.32 -2.68 -8.07
N PHE A 264 13.35 -2.32 -8.83
CA PHE A 264 14.52 -1.57 -8.37
C PHE A 264 14.44 -0.07 -8.71
N GLY A 265 13.32 0.38 -9.29
CA GLY A 265 13.10 1.76 -9.72
C GLY A 265 13.79 2.14 -11.03
N ARG A 266 14.38 1.17 -11.78
CA ARG A 266 15.00 1.42 -13.08
C ARG A 266 13.92 1.52 -14.15
N PRO A 267 14.06 2.42 -15.15
CA PRO A 267 13.10 2.53 -16.23
C PRO A 267 13.07 1.24 -17.06
N THR A 268 11.86 0.80 -17.41
CA THR A 268 11.63 -0.33 -18.31
C THR A 268 10.78 0.11 -19.50
N GLN A 269 10.85 -0.65 -20.58
CA GLN A 269 10.12 -0.36 -21.80
C GLN A 269 8.62 -0.58 -21.59
N ILE A 270 7.82 0.37 -22.05
CA ILE A 270 6.37 0.30 -22.10
C ILE A 270 5.89 0.67 -23.51
N LEU A 271 5.05 -0.15 -24.11
CA LEU A 271 4.60 -0.04 -25.49
C LEU A 271 3.07 0.00 -25.55
N LEU A 272 2.50 0.92 -26.33
CA LEU A 272 1.08 0.92 -26.63
C LEU A 272 0.76 -0.25 -27.55
N ILE A 273 -0.25 -1.07 -27.17
CA ILE A 273 -0.70 -2.22 -27.97
C ILE A 273 -2.01 -1.87 -28.70
N ASP A 274 -2.98 -1.32 -27.97
CA ASP A 274 -4.34 -1.14 -28.45
C ASP A 274 -5.02 0.11 -27.85
N SER A 275 -6.01 0.65 -28.56
CA SER A 275 -6.84 1.79 -28.09
C SER A 275 -8.11 1.88 -28.93
N PRO A 276 -9.33 1.98 -28.35
CA PRO A 276 -9.76 1.72 -26.97
C PRO A 276 -10.05 0.23 -26.69
N PRO A 277 -9.84 -0.30 -25.49
CA PRO A 277 -9.27 0.37 -24.32
C PRO A 277 -7.78 0.64 -24.47
N ILE A 278 -7.26 1.65 -23.74
CA ILE A 278 -5.84 2.01 -23.82
C ILE A 278 -5.03 0.91 -23.09
N ARG A 279 -4.44 0.00 -23.88
CA ARG A 279 -3.65 -1.12 -23.40
C ARG A 279 -2.16 -0.91 -23.68
N TYR A 280 -1.36 -1.09 -22.64
CA TYR A 280 0.10 -1.02 -22.73
C TYR A 280 0.74 -2.33 -22.33
N ARG A 281 1.83 -2.69 -23.00
CA ARG A 281 2.71 -3.80 -22.63
C ARG A 281 3.92 -3.29 -21.90
N VAL A 282 4.12 -3.75 -20.68
CA VAL A 282 5.28 -3.45 -19.84
C VAL A 282 6.26 -4.61 -19.95
N ASN A 283 7.46 -4.37 -20.44
CA ASN A 283 8.52 -5.37 -20.49
C ASN A 283 9.14 -5.55 -19.10
N LEU A 284 9.20 -6.79 -18.63
CA LEU A 284 9.84 -7.12 -17.36
C LEU A 284 11.35 -7.14 -17.54
N THR A 285 12.10 -6.54 -16.63
CA THR A 285 13.58 -6.56 -16.66
C THR A 285 14.13 -7.95 -16.45
N LEU A 286 13.44 -8.77 -15.65
CA LEU A 286 13.69 -10.18 -15.45
C LEU A 286 12.43 -10.95 -15.82
N PRO A 287 12.53 -12.04 -16.61
CA PRO A 287 11.39 -12.88 -16.91
C PRO A 287 10.72 -13.38 -15.63
N ALA A 288 9.41 -13.32 -15.57
CA ALA A 288 8.67 -13.98 -14.50
C ALA A 288 8.56 -15.47 -14.83
N GLU A 289 9.34 -16.30 -14.15
CA GLU A 289 9.29 -17.76 -14.28
C GLU A 289 7.95 -18.31 -13.74
N PRO A 290 7.52 -19.51 -14.15
CA PRO A 290 6.34 -20.17 -13.62
C PRO A 290 6.33 -20.21 -12.09
N GLY A 291 5.24 -19.79 -11.47
CA GLY A 291 5.08 -19.71 -10.01
C GLY A 291 5.95 -18.65 -9.31
N LYS A 292 6.63 -17.77 -10.05
CA LYS A 292 7.43 -16.67 -9.47
C LYS A 292 6.73 -15.34 -9.61
N SER A 293 6.93 -14.49 -8.60
CA SER A 293 6.36 -13.16 -8.56
C SER A 293 7.32 -12.11 -9.12
N SER A 294 6.76 -11.10 -9.77
CA SER A 294 7.47 -9.92 -10.26
C SER A 294 6.74 -8.66 -9.81
N GLN A 295 7.48 -7.55 -9.71
CA GLN A 295 6.92 -6.25 -9.35
C GLN A 295 7.37 -5.20 -10.36
N PHE A 296 6.44 -4.35 -10.77
CA PHE A 296 6.73 -3.18 -11.58
C PHE A 296 5.77 -2.03 -11.24
N THR A 297 6.13 -0.83 -11.63
CA THR A 297 5.33 0.37 -11.37
C THR A 297 5.11 1.12 -12.67
N VAL A 298 3.86 1.51 -12.94
CA VAL A 298 3.46 2.34 -14.07
C VAL A 298 3.04 3.71 -13.57
N VAL A 299 3.61 4.77 -14.13
CA VAL A 299 3.34 6.16 -13.74
C VAL A 299 2.78 6.92 -14.93
N TYR A 300 1.64 7.58 -14.73
CA TYR A 300 0.94 8.37 -15.74
C TYR A 300 0.21 9.55 -15.10
N GLY A 301 -0.15 10.55 -15.93
CA GLY A 301 -1.01 11.66 -15.50
C GLY A 301 -2.45 11.48 -15.95
N LEU A 302 -3.38 12.06 -15.21
CA LEU A 302 -4.80 12.17 -15.59
C LEU A 302 -5.14 13.62 -15.92
N ASP A 303 -5.99 13.81 -16.93
CA ASP A 303 -6.42 15.15 -17.32
C ASP A 303 -7.34 15.75 -16.24
N LYS A 304 -6.86 16.79 -15.58
CA LYS A 304 -7.61 17.50 -14.54
C LYS A 304 -8.97 18.01 -15.01
N ASN A 305 -9.10 18.39 -16.29
CA ASN A 305 -10.37 18.92 -16.81
C ASN A 305 -11.47 17.85 -16.87
N VAL A 306 -11.07 16.57 -16.99
CA VAL A 306 -11.99 15.43 -17.03
C VAL A 306 -12.38 14.98 -15.62
N TYR A 307 -11.44 15.04 -14.69
CA TYR A 307 -11.61 14.44 -13.35
C TYR A 307 -11.86 15.46 -12.23
N SER A 308 -11.75 16.78 -12.51
CA SER A 308 -12.13 17.85 -11.59
C SER A 308 -13.57 18.28 -11.83
N LYS A 309 -14.38 18.29 -10.78
CA LYS A 309 -15.71 18.89 -10.81
C LYS A 309 -15.58 20.37 -10.43
N SER A 310 -16.01 21.26 -11.32
CA SER A 310 -16.09 22.70 -10.99
C SER A 310 -17.12 22.91 -9.89
N GLN A 311 -16.71 23.46 -8.76
CA GLN A 311 -17.61 23.92 -7.71
C GLN A 311 -17.74 25.44 -7.76
N ASN A 312 -18.91 25.96 -7.38
CA ASN A 312 -19.18 27.40 -7.34
C ASN A 312 -18.45 28.11 -6.18
N GLU A 313 -17.72 27.38 -5.35
CA GLU A 313 -16.99 27.90 -4.21
C GLU A 313 -15.48 27.88 -4.49
N PRO A 314 -14.78 29.03 -4.41
CA PRO A 314 -13.37 29.13 -4.79
C PRO A 314 -12.41 28.32 -3.87
N ASP A 315 -12.85 28.01 -2.66
CA ASP A 315 -12.05 27.30 -1.65
C ASP A 315 -12.32 25.78 -1.62
N LYS A 316 -13.17 25.28 -2.51
CA LYS A 316 -13.49 23.84 -2.62
C LYS A 316 -13.10 23.29 -3.95
N LEU A 317 -12.34 22.20 -3.92
CA LEU A 317 -11.97 21.40 -5.08
C LEU A 317 -12.64 20.04 -4.95
N ALA A 318 -13.41 19.64 -5.93
CA ALA A 318 -13.98 18.30 -6.01
C ALA A 318 -13.36 17.52 -7.16
N TYR A 319 -12.97 16.29 -6.87
CA TYR A 319 -12.44 15.36 -7.85
C TYR A 319 -13.30 14.10 -7.87
N GLU A 320 -13.69 13.67 -9.06
CA GLU A 320 -14.27 12.35 -9.28
C GLU A 320 -13.21 11.49 -9.97
N ILE A 321 -12.45 10.74 -9.18
CA ILE A 321 -11.39 9.90 -9.72
C ILE A 321 -11.97 8.52 -9.96
N PRO A 322 -12.02 8.05 -11.24
CA PRO A 322 -12.47 6.70 -11.54
C PRO A 322 -11.47 5.74 -10.93
N GLN A 323 -11.95 4.92 -10.02
CA GLN A 323 -11.14 3.87 -9.46
C GLN A 323 -11.33 2.62 -10.31
N PHE A 324 -10.27 2.25 -11.03
CA PHE A 324 -10.16 0.96 -11.70
C PHE A 324 -11.28 0.59 -12.68
N ARG A 325 -12.01 1.58 -13.25
CA ARG A 325 -13.06 1.31 -14.26
C ARG A 325 -12.58 0.47 -15.43
N ASP A 326 -11.29 0.54 -15.74
CA ASP A 326 -10.69 -0.10 -16.89
C ASP A 326 -9.96 -1.41 -16.53
N ILE A 327 -9.94 -1.81 -15.25
CA ILE A 327 -9.37 -3.09 -14.83
C ILE A 327 -10.38 -4.19 -15.13
N THR A 328 -10.07 -4.99 -16.14
CA THR A 328 -10.87 -6.15 -16.59
C THR A 328 -10.37 -7.47 -16.03
N TYR A 329 -9.56 -7.45 -14.98
CA TYR A 329 -8.99 -8.62 -14.34
C TYR A 329 -9.24 -8.62 -12.83
N TYR A 330 -9.12 -9.79 -12.23
CA TYR A 330 -9.22 -9.96 -10.78
C TYR A 330 -7.92 -9.55 -10.09
N VAL A 331 -8.03 -8.89 -8.94
CA VAL A 331 -6.91 -8.48 -8.08
C VAL A 331 -7.21 -8.88 -6.64
N ASP A 332 -6.30 -9.62 -5.99
CA ASP A 332 -6.52 -10.09 -4.62
C ASP A 332 -6.59 -8.95 -3.61
N GLN A 333 -5.66 -8.01 -3.69
CA GLN A 333 -5.59 -6.88 -2.78
C GLN A 333 -5.40 -5.57 -3.55
N VAL A 334 -6.25 -4.60 -3.28
CA VAL A 334 -6.14 -3.25 -3.83
C VAL A 334 -5.96 -2.25 -2.71
N SER A 335 -4.97 -1.38 -2.85
CA SER A 335 -4.73 -0.24 -1.99
C SER A 335 -4.70 1.04 -2.82
N VAL A 336 -5.51 2.03 -2.45
CA VAL A 336 -5.51 3.34 -3.09
C VAL A 336 -5.11 4.37 -2.06
N ALA A 337 -3.95 4.96 -2.25
CA ALA A 337 -3.46 6.06 -1.43
C ALA A 337 -3.60 7.39 -2.18
N LEU A 338 -4.36 8.32 -1.61
CA LEU A 338 -4.51 9.65 -2.14
C LEU A 338 -3.68 10.63 -1.33
N SER A 339 -2.74 11.29 -1.97
CA SER A 339 -1.94 12.39 -1.43
C SER A 339 -2.49 13.71 -1.93
N MET A 340 -2.88 14.56 -1.00
CA MET A 340 -3.46 15.88 -1.29
C MET A 340 -2.37 16.97 -1.34
N PRO A 341 -2.62 18.11 -2.03
CA PRO A 341 -1.70 19.24 -2.02
C PRO A 341 -1.56 19.83 -0.61
N GLU A 342 -0.44 20.48 -0.35
CA GLU A 342 -0.20 21.17 0.94
C GLU A 342 -1.28 22.20 1.22
N GLY A 343 -1.80 22.19 2.45
CA GLY A 343 -2.91 23.04 2.89
C GLY A 343 -4.29 22.49 2.56
N ALA A 344 -4.39 21.40 1.79
CA ALA A 344 -5.67 20.75 1.54
C ALA A 344 -6.16 19.97 2.76
N ARG A 345 -7.46 20.01 2.98
CA ARG A 345 -8.16 19.23 4.01
C ARG A 345 -9.33 18.48 3.41
N LEU A 346 -9.54 17.27 3.86
CA LEU A 346 -10.66 16.45 3.43
C LEU A 346 -11.95 17.00 4.05
N LEU A 347 -12.91 17.43 3.21
CA LEU A 347 -14.21 17.94 3.65
C LEU A 347 -15.27 16.82 3.75
N ALA A 348 -15.34 15.97 2.72
CA ALA A 348 -16.26 14.85 2.71
C ALA A 348 -15.48 13.52 2.80
N ARG A 349 -16.05 12.55 3.54
CA ARG A 349 -15.47 11.22 3.67
C ARG A 349 -15.90 10.37 2.48
N PRO A 350 -15.01 9.53 1.92
CA PRO A 350 -15.40 8.57 0.90
C PRO A 350 -16.58 7.70 1.39
N VAL A 351 -17.61 7.59 0.58
CA VAL A 351 -18.88 6.94 0.99
C VAL A 351 -18.76 5.42 1.05
N THR A 352 -17.74 4.83 0.43
CA THR A 352 -17.65 3.37 0.20
C THR A 352 -16.30 2.79 0.59
N GLY A 353 -16.31 1.67 1.32
CA GLY A 353 -15.16 0.84 1.63
C GLY A 353 -14.48 1.12 2.98
N PHE A 354 -13.49 0.28 3.33
CA PHE A 354 -12.62 0.51 4.47
C PHE A 354 -11.59 1.56 4.11
N TYR A 355 -11.66 2.71 4.75
CA TYR A 355 -10.71 3.79 4.53
C TYR A 355 -10.04 4.23 5.83
N SER A 356 -8.82 4.71 5.72
CA SER A 356 -8.09 5.37 6.80
C SER A 356 -7.70 6.77 6.35
N VAL A 357 -7.89 7.74 7.24
CA VAL A 357 -7.47 9.13 7.02
C VAL A 357 -6.30 9.43 7.95
N CYS A 358 -5.14 9.66 7.37
CA CYS A 358 -3.97 10.16 8.11
C CYS A 358 -3.96 11.69 8.04
N LYS A 359 -4.21 12.34 9.18
CA LYS A 359 -4.10 13.81 9.29
C LYS A 359 -2.63 14.18 9.38
N GLY A 360 -2.10 14.76 8.31
CA GLY A 360 -0.75 15.29 8.27
C GLY A 360 -0.67 16.73 8.79
N THR A 361 0.55 17.21 9.06
CA THR A 361 0.78 18.59 9.49
C THR A 361 0.38 19.58 8.39
N PHE A 362 0.69 19.29 7.15
CA PHE A 362 0.47 20.17 6.00
C PHE A 362 -0.68 19.73 5.09
N ALA A 363 -0.93 18.43 4.98
CA ALA A 363 -2.01 17.86 4.16
C ALA A 363 -2.53 16.58 4.79
N ASP A 364 -3.78 16.25 4.49
CA ASP A 364 -4.36 14.96 4.84
C ASP A 364 -4.02 13.92 3.75
N ALA A 365 -3.96 12.64 4.10
CA ALA A 365 -3.84 11.53 3.18
C ALA A 365 -4.95 10.51 3.44
N VAL A 366 -5.53 9.98 2.38
CA VAL A 366 -6.59 8.96 2.46
C VAL A 366 -6.08 7.68 1.86
N THR A 367 -6.25 6.57 2.57
CA THR A 367 -5.94 5.24 2.05
C THR A 367 -7.19 4.37 2.11
N ILE A 368 -7.56 3.80 0.97
CA ILE A 368 -8.69 2.87 0.81
C ILE A 368 -8.10 1.51 0.50
N ARG A 369 -8.56 0.45 1.18
CA ARG A 369 -8.12 -0.93 0.94
C ARG A 369 -9.32 -1.81 0.69
N LYS A 370 -9.18 -2.73 -0.27
CA LYS A 370 -10.20 -3.72 -0.61
C LYS A 370 -9.53 -5.04 -0.98
N GLN A 371 -10.21 -6.14 -0.67
CA GLN A 371 -9.80 -7.50 -1.06
C GLN A 371 -10.75 -8.06 -2.10
N GLY A 372 -10.24 -8.88 -3.00
CA GLY A 372 -11.01 -9.53 -4.05
C GLY A 372 -11.66 -8.53 -5.00
N PHE A 373 -10.85 -7.63 -5.59
CA PHE A 373 -11.34 -6.57 -6.46
C PHE A 373 -11.63 -7.10 -7.87
N VAL A 374 -12.76 -6.71 -8.42
CA VAL A 374 -13.16 -6.92 -9.83
C VAL A 374 -13.67 -5.63 -10.44
N SER A 375 -13.80 -5.59 -11.76
CA SER A 375 -14.27 -4.40 -12.48
C SER A 375 -15.61 -3.85 -12.03
N LEU A 376 -16.48 -4.71 -11.49
CA LEU A 376 -17.76 -4.31 -10.89
C LEU A 376 -17.64 -3.50 -9.60
N ASP A 377 -16.51 -3.65 -8.92
CA ASP A 377 -16.23 -2.93 -7.69
C ASP A 377 -15.73 -1.51 -7.95
N SER A 378 -15.63 -1.12 -9.22
CA SER A 378 -15.25 0.23 -9.61
C SER A 378 -16.38 1.21 -9.30
N PHE A 379 -16.24 1.92 -8.22
CA PHE A 379 -17.06 3.08 -7.90
C PHE A 379 -16.19 4.33 -7.97
N PRO A 380 -16.73 5.44 -8.48
CA PRO A 380 -16.02 6.71 -8.44
C PRO A 380 -15.83 7.11 -6.97
N VAL A 381 -14.61 7.46 -6.60
CA VAL A 381 -14.36 8.11 -5.32
C VAL A 381 -14.53 9.60 -5.53
N GLU A 382 -15.65 10.12 -5.04
CA GLU A 382 -15.85 11.55 -4.92
C GLU A 382 -15.05 12.05 -3.71
N ILE A 383 -14.19 13.02 -3.96
CA ILE A 383 -13.34 13.61 -2.93
C ILE A 383 -13.56 15.11 -2.98
N GLU A 384 -14.04 15.65 -1.87
CA GLU A 384 -14.15 17.09 -1.68
C GLU A 384 -13.03 17.57 -0.78
N LEU A 385 -12.24 18.50 -1.30
CA LEU A 385 -11.11 19.10 -0.62
C LEU A 385 -11.39 20.57 -0.31
N GLY A 386 -11.19 20.97 0.92
CA GLY A 386 -11.00 22.38 1.27
C GLY A 386 -9.57 22.78 0.96
N TYR A 387 -9.39 23.73 0.05
CA TYR A 387 -8.07 24.18 -0.36
C TYR A 387 -8.02 25.70 -0.50
N ASN A 388 -7.11 26.33 0.26
CA ASN A 388 -6.88 27.77 0.13
C ASN A 388 -5.73 28.01 -0.86
N PRO A 389 -5.96 28.73 -1.97
CA PRO A 389 -4.93 29.01 -2.98
C PRO A 389 -3.66 29.70 -2.44
N LEU A 390 -3.73 30.36 -1.29
CA LEU A 390 -2.57 30.98 -0.66
C LEU A 390 -1.46 29.96 -0.30
N TRP A 391 -1.81 28.66 -0.14
CA TRP A 391 -0.83 27.62 0.11
C TRP A 391 0.13 27.39 -1.07
N THR A 392 -0.23 27.76 -2.31
CA THR A 392 0.68 27.72 -3.45
C THR A 392 1.91 28.60 -3.25
N ALA A 393 1.74 29.72 -2.51
CA ALA A 393 2.81 30.64 -2.17
C ALA A 393 3.58 30.27 -0.90
N PHE A 394 3.13 29.24 -0.13
CA PHE A 394 3.71 28.93 1.18
C PHE A 394 5.21 28.56 1.12
N ARG A 395 5.59 27.61 0.28
CA ARG A 395 7.01 27.23 0.12
C ARG A 395 7.87 28.36 -0.43
N PRO A 396 7.49 29.06 -1.53
CA PRO A 396 8.23 30.20 -2.03
C PRO A 396 8.41 31.28 -0.96
N THR A 397 7.35 31.62 -0.20
CA THR A 397 7.43 32.61 0.87
C THR A 397 8.35 32.17 2.01
N LEU A 398 8.33 30.90 2.42
CA LEU A 398 9.27 30.39 3.42
C LEU A 398 10.73 30.54 2.96
N TRP A 399 11.03 30.22 1.69
CA TRP A 399 12.37 30.42 1.13
C TRP A 399 12.79 31.89 1.13
N VAL A 400 11.89 32.79 0.69
CA VAL A 400 12.15 34.23 0.68
C VAL A 400 12.40 34.74 2.10
N TRP A 401 11.58 34.34 3.08
CA TRP A 401 11.79 34.72 4.48
C TRP A 401 13.09 34.14 5.06
N SER A 402 13.41 32.90 4.73
CA SER A 402 14.66 32.27 5.19
C SER A 402 15.89 33.01 4.64
N ILE A 403 15.88 33.34 3.35
CA ILE A 403 16.96 34.11 2.70
C ILE A 403 17.01 35.53 3.28
N ALA A 404 15.87 36.18 3.50
CA ALA A 404 15.80 37.51 4.10
C ALA A 404 16.38 37.50 5.54
N LEU A 405 16.02 36.49 6.36
CA LEU A 405 16.57 36.34 7.72
C LEU A 405 18.08 36.15 7.71
N VAL A 406 18.59 35.28 6.82
CA VAL A 406 20.03 35.08 6.65
C VAL A 406 20.69 36.39 6.18
N GLY A 407 20.12 37.08 5.20
CA GLY A 407 20.60 38.38 4.75
C GLY A 407 20.60 39.44 5.84
N CYS A 408 19.56 39.52 6.64
CA CYS A 408 19.50 40.41 7.81
C CYS A 408 20.57 40.06 8.86
N ALA A 409 20.75 38.76 9.15
CA ALA A 409 21.80 38.32 10.07
C ALA A 409 23.20 38.71 9.59
N VAL A 410 23.49 38.46 8.31
CA VAL A 410 24.77 38.86 7.68
C VAL A 410 24.91 40.38 7.70
N PHE A 411 23.86 41.14 7.40
CA PHE A 411 23.89 42.60 7.46
C PHE A 411 24.13 43.13 8.87
N ILE A 412 23.48 42.58 9.88
CA ILE A 412 23.69 42.96 11.29
C ILE A 412 25.13 42.65 11.72
N VAL A 413 25.64 41.47 11.37
CA VAL A 413 27.03 41.08 11.67
C VAL A 413 28.03 41.98 10.94
N SER A 414 27.78 42.33 9.67
CA SER A 414 28.65 43.22 8.89
C SER A 414 28.62 44.66 9.41
N ARG A 415 27.46 45.16 9.87
CA ARG A 415 27.36 46.50 10.50
C ARG A 415 27.99 46.54 11.87
N ARG A 416 27.91 45.47 12.67
CA ARG A 416 28.62 45.40 13.96
C ARG A 416 30.16 45.43 13.81
N ARG A 417 30.69 45.13 12.61
CA ARG A 417 32.11 45.19 12.29
C ARG A 417 32.63 46.59 11.89
N LYS A 418 31.77 47.60 11.80
CA LYS A 418 32.18 48.99 11.60
C LYS A 418 32.14 49.76 12.92
N ALA A 419 32.90 49.29 13.90
CA ALA A 419 33.45 50.20 14.93
C ALA A 419 34.51 51.10 14.27
N PRO A 420 34.68 52.38 14.66
CA PRO A 420 35.62 53.29 14.02
C PRO A 420 37.02 52.67 14.11
N VAL A 421 37.71 52.64 12.99
CA VAL A 421 39.11 52.21 12.88
C VAL A 421 39.92 53.21 13.66
N THR A 422 40.17 52.96 14.93
CA THR A 422 41.41 53.36 15.56
C THR A 422 42.47 52.47 14.90
N VAL A 423 43.42 53.09 14.21
CA VAL A 423 44.58 52.43 13.66
C VAL A 423 45.31 51.76 14.83
N ALA A 424 44.94 50.48 15.04
CA ALA A 424 45.69 49.60 15.92
C ALA A 424 46.74 48.92 15.05
N VAL A 425 47.97 49.17 15.39
CA VAL A 425 49.17 48.45 15.01
C VAL A 425 48.86 46.94 14.87
N PRO A 426 49.38 46.21 13.86
CA PRO A 426 49.05 44.81 13.64
C PRO A 426 49.39 44.01 14.90
N SER A 427 48.38 43.65 15.66
CA SER A 427 48.47 42.65 16.69
C SER A 427 48.99 41.36 16.06
N ARG A 428 50.15 40.94 16.44
CA ARG A 428 50.70 39.61 16.18
C ARG A 428 49.56 38.61 16.33
N VAL A 429 49.26 37.86 15.29
CA VAL A 429 48.46 36.63 15.36
C VAL A 429 49.03 35.85 16.55
N ALA A 430 48.31 35.79 17.63
CA ALA A 430 48.75 35.08 18.83
C ALA A 430 48.80 33.59 18.44
N ARG A 431 50.01 33.11 18.14
CA ARG A 431 50.22 31.67 18.01
C ARG A 431 49.81 31.04 19.34
N PRO A 432 49.06 29.93 19.34
CA PRO A 432 48.76 29.22 20.57
C PRO A 432 50.10 28.94 21.27
N THR A 433 50.14 29.19 22.57
CA THR A 433 51.36 28.90 23.32
C THR A 433 51.63 27.41 23.27
N PRO A 434 52.90 26.97 23.15
CA PRO A 434 53.25 25.55 23.17
C PRO A 434 52.64 24.80 24.36
N ASP A 435 52.46 25.48 25.48
CA ASP A 435 51.78 24.95 26.66
C ASP A 435 50.29 24.62 26.42
N ASN A 436 49.55 25.44 25.67
CA ASN A 436 48.15 25.18 25.38
C ASN A 436 47.99 23.99 24.42
N LEU A 437 48.89 23.86 23.44
CA LEU A 437 48.94 22.71 22.54
C LEU A 437 49.24 21.41 23.32
N ARG A 438 50.23 21.47 24.20
CA ARG A 438 50.57 20.31 25.04
C ARG A 438 49.43 19.89 25.95
N ARG A 439 48.81 20.84 26.66
CA ARG A 439 47.65 20.58 27.52
C ARG A 439 46.48 20.01 26.74
N PHE A 440 46.26 20.47 25.52
CA PHE A 440 45.20 19.92 24.67
C PHE A 440 45.44 18.45 24.33
N VAL A 441 46.65 18.11 23.87
CA VAL A 441 47.04 16.74 23.52
C VAL A 441 46.94 15.84 24.74
N GLU A 442 47.51 16.24 25.89
CA GLU A 442 47.48 15.47 27.14
C GLU A 442 46.05 15.25 27.63
N SER A 443 45.20 16.29 27.63
CA SER A 443 43.78 16.17 28.05
C SER A 443 42.97 15.31 27.10
N TYR A 444 43.27 15.36 25.80
CA TYR A 444 42.56 14.52 24.81
C TYR A 444 42.93 13.04 24.94
N GLU A 445 44.24 12.76 25.12
CA GLU A 445 44.73 11.40 25.35
C GLU A 445 44.16 10.80 26.66
N GLU A 446 44.07 11.62 27.71
CA GLU A 446 43.47 11.22 28.98
C GLU A 446 41.98 10.90 28.78
N LYS A 447 41.24 11.72 28.03
CA LYS A 447 39.83 11.48 27.67
C LYS A 447 39.68 10.14 26.94
N MET A 448 40.51 9.89 25.92
CA MET A 448 40.48 8.63 25.16
C MET A 448 40.78 7.40 26.04
N LYS A 449 41.73 7.53 26.96
CA LYS A 449 42.09 6.48 27.91
C LYS A 449 40.95 6.14 28.85
N ILE A 450 40.24 7.14 29.36
CA ILE A 450 39.09 6.95 30.24
C ILE A 450 37.92 6.30 29.46
N LEU A 451 37.66 6.69 28.21
CA LEU A 451 36.62 6.05 27.37
C LEU A 451 36.95 4.57 27.14
N THR A 452 38.18 4.22 26.83
CA THR A 452 38.61 2.82 26.69
C THR A 452 38.46 2.04 28.00
N GLU A 453 38.68 2.69 29.17
CA GLU A 453 38.47 2.08 30.48
C GLU A 453 37.01 1.80 30.75
N ILE A 454 36.09 2.71 30.34
CA ILE A 454 34.64 2.50 30.43
C ILE A 454 34.23 1.31 29.60
N ASP A 455 34.67 1.21 28.34
CA ASP A 455 34.40 0.09 27.45
C ASP A 455 34.92 -1.25 28.04
N ALA A 456 36.13 -1.25 28.59
CA ALA A 456 36.70 -2.41 29.26
C ALA A 456 35.91 -2.84 30.50
N LEU A 457 35.35 -1.88 31.27
CA LEU A 457 34.49 -2.15 32.40
C LEU A 457 33.16 -2.77 31.95
N GLU A 458 32.59 -2.29 30.85
CA GLU A 458 31.35 -2.85 30.29
C GLU A 458 31.54 -4.31 29.87
N VAL A 459 32.61 -4.65 29.19
CA VAL A 459 32.95 -6.02 28.82
C VAL A 459 33.16 -6.91 30.04
N ARG A 460 33.77 -6.39 31.14
CA ARG A 460 34.00 -7.16 32.38
C ARG A 460 32.69 -7.43 33.10
N VAL A 461 31.72 -6.53 33.06
CA VAL A 461 30.37 -6.74 33.64
C VAL A 461 29.58 -7.76 32.82
N GLN A 462 29.63 -7.67 31.49
CA GLN A 462 28.98 -8.65 30.62
C GLN A 462 29.52 -10.08 30.86
N LYS A 463 30.82 -10.21 31.13
CA LYS A 463 31.48 -11.47 31.48
C LYS A 463 31.27 -11.90 32.95
N GLY A 464 30.45 -11.19 33.71
CA GLY A 464 30.14 -11.51 35.10
C GLY A 464 31.30 -11.31 36.10
N LYS A 465 32.41 -10.68 35.69
CA LYS A 465 33.63 -10.50 36.51
C LYS A 465 33.51 -9.39 37.57
N ILE A 466 32.52 -8.48 37.42
CA ILE A 466 32.31 -7.34 38.31
C ILE A 466 30.84 -7.25 38.69
N PRO A 467 30.50 -7.06 40.00
CA PRO A 467 29.12 -6.85 40.42
C PRO A 467 28.54 -5.56 39.83
N ARG A 468 27.28 -5.58 39.33
CA ARG A 468 26.57 -4.46 38.72
C ARG A 468 26.56 -3.17 39.55
N ARG A 469 26.52 -3.30 40.89
CA ARG A 469 26.51 -2.16 41.81
C ARG A 469 27.85 -1.41 41.78
N ARG A 470 28.99 -2.17 41.80
CA ARG A 470 30.35 -1.61 41.70
C ARG A 470 30.62 -0.97 40.36
N TYR A 471 30.14 -1.59 39.30
CA TYR A 471 30.20 -1.03 37.95
C TYR A 471 29.51 0.34 37.85
N LYS A 472 28.25 0.48 38.34
CA LYS A 472 27.52 1.76 38.28
C LYS A 472 28.30 2.91 38.98
N VAL A 473 28.93 2.63 40.11
CA VAL A 473 29.69 3.65 40.85
C VAL A 473 30.96 4.03 40.05
N GLN A 474 31.72 3.05 39.58
CA GLN A 474 32.94 3.30 38.81
C GLN A 474 32.64 4.03 37.48
N LYS A 475 31.63 3.58 36.74
CA LYS A 475 31.21 4.22 35.49
C LYS A 475 30.85 5.69 35.74
N ARG A 476 30.05 5.99 36.75
CA ARG A 476 29.64 7.37 37.04
C ARG A 476 30.82 8.27 37.40
N THR A 477 31.79 7.73 38.12
CA THR A 477 33.02 8.51 38.45
C THR A 477 33.85 8.81 37.20
N LEU A 478 34.01 7.84 36.30
CA LEU A 478 34.71 8.03 35.03
C LEU A 478 33.96 8.97 34.07
N GLU A 479 32.64 8.87 34.00
CA GLU A 479 31.77 9.77 33.21
C GLU A 479 31.91 11.24 33.69
N MET A 480 31.88 11.50 35.00
CA MET A 480 32.12 12.85 35.53
C MET A 480 33.51 13.38 35.16
N ARG A 481 34.54 12.52 35.13
CA ARG A 481 35.90 12.91 34.73
C ARG A 481 35.96 13.22 33.22
N VAL A 482 35.32 12.44 32.37
CA VAL A 482 35.19 12.71 30.93
C VAL A 482 34.47 14.04 30.70
N GLU A 483 33.43 14.35 31.45
CA GLU A 483 32.68 15.61 31.32
C GLU A 483 33.56 16.80 31.69
N ALA A 484 34.34 16.72 32.78
CA ALA A 484 35.26 17.77 33.17
C ALA A 484 36.37 17.99 32.13
N LEU A 485 36.97 16.90 31.59
CA LEU A 485 37.95 16.97 30.52
C LEU A 485 37.33 17.55 29.23
N SER A 486 36.10 17.21 28.90
CA SER A 486 35.42 17.72 27.70
C SER A 486 35.17 19.22 27.77
N ARG A 487 34.89 19.79 28.95
CA ARG A 487 34.76 21.25 29.16
C ARG A 487 36.09 21.94 28.93
N ASN A 488 37.17 21.45 29.55
CA ASN A 488 38.54 22.00 29.35
C ASN A 488 39.00 21.91 27.90
N LEU A 489 38.70 20.80 27.22
CA LEU A 489 38.99 20.63 25.80
C LEU A 489 38.18 21.59 24.93
N GLY A 490 36.94 21.95 25.31
CA GLY A 490 36.13 22.96 24.63
C GLY A 490 36.79 24.34 24.62
N GLU A 491 37.28 24.78 25.78
CA GLU A 491 38.00 26.07 25.91
C GLU A 491 39.32 26.09 25.11
N LEU A 492 40.09 25.00 25.16
CA LEU A 492 41.34 24.87 24.39
C LEU A 492 41.07 24.78 22.87
N LYS A 493 40.04 24.09 22.42
CA LYS A 493 39.58 24.07 21.01
C LYS A 493 39.26 25.48 20.51
N GLU A 494 38.53 26.27 21.28
CA GLU A 494 38.16 27.62 20.89
C GLU A 494 39.34 28.54 20.84
N SER A 495 40.30 28.39 21.77
CA SER A 495 41.59 29.10 21.74
C SER A 495 42.38 28.77 20.47
N MET A 496 42.43 27.50 20.03
CA MET A 496 43.08 27.09 18.80
C MET A 496 42.35 27.57 17.54
N ARG A 497 41.01 27.60 17.55
CA ARG A 497 40.23 28.18 16.46
C ARG A 497 40.51 29.68 16.29
N SER A 498 40.55 30.39 17.40
CA SER A 498 40.82 31.84 17.38
C SER A 498 42.24 32.20 16.90
N ALA A 499 43.19 31.28 17.03
CA ALA A 499 44.52 31.41 16.46
C ALA A 499 44.54 31.36 14.93
N GLY A 500 43.49 30.83 14.30
CA GLY A 500 43.32 30.82 12.85
C GLY A 500 44.27 29.90 12.09
N GLY A 501 44.19 29.97 10.75
CA GLY A 501 45.09 29.23 9.85
C GLY A 501 45.05 27.70 10.05
N HIS A 502 46.22 27.08 10.12
CA HIS A 502 46.37 25.63 10.21
C HIS A 502 45.68 24.99 11.44
N TYR A 503 45.69 25.68 12.59
CA TYR A 503 45.07 25.17 13.81
C TYR A 503 43.53 25.12 13.71
N ALA A 504 42.92 26.10 13.08
CA ALA A 504 41.48 26.11 12.86
C ALA A 504 41.07 24.96 11.94
N ASP A 505 41.85 24.62 10.93
CA ASP A 505 41.59 23.49 10.03
C ASP A 505 41.76 22.13 10.72
N LEU A 506 42.79 21.99 11.58
CA LEU A 506 42.96 20.78 12.39
C LEU A 506 41.80 20.58 13.37
N MET A 507 41.31 21.64 14.02
CA MET A 507 40.16 21.55 14.93
C MET A 507 38.88 21.19 14.18
N ARG A 508 38.67 21.70 12.96
CA ARG A 508 37.52 21.32 12.13
C ARG A 508 37.57 19.85 11.71
N GLN A 509 38.76 19.36 11.30
CA GLN A 509 38.95 17.95 10.97
C GLN A 509 38.70 17.03 12.18
N LEU A 510 39.13 17.46 13.37
CA LEU A 510 38.89 16.73 14.61
C LEU A 510 37.43 16.62 14.95
N GLU A 511 36.69 17.71 14.80
CA GLU A 511 35.21 17.71 15.05
C GLU A 511 34.45 16.85 14.08
N VAL A 512 34.81 16.85 12.81
CA VAL A 512 34.21 15.96 11.82
C VAL A 512 34.46 14.50 12.19
N ALA A 513 35.69 14.14 12.61
CA ALA A 513 36.02 12.79 13.03
C ALA A 513 35.29 12.37 14.32
N GLU A 514 35.17 13.30 15.30
CA GLU A 514 34.40 13.05 16.53
C GLU A 514 32.91 12.84 16.23
N SER A 515 32.32 13.66 15.34
CA SER A 515 30.90 13.50 14.91
C SER A 515 30.69 12.16 14.24
N GLU A 516 31.61 11.75 13.35
CA GLU A 516 31.51 10.46 12.65
C GLU A 516 31.58 9.27 13.63
N ILE A 517 32.42 9.33 14.67
CA ILE A 517 32.46 8.30 15.72
C ILE A 517 31.15 8.24 16.47
N SER A 518 30.57 9.39 16.86
CA SER A 518 29.29 9.47 17.56
C SER A 518 28.15 8.87 16.74
N ASP A 519 28.09 9.16 15.43
CA ASP A 519 27.10 8.63 14.50
C ASP A 519 27.24 7.12 14.32
N VAL A 520 28.49 6.64 14.19
CA VAL A 520 28.76 5.19 14.10
C VAL A 520 28.35 4.47 15.37
N GLU A 521 28.63 5.02 16.55
CA GLU A 521 28.22 4.41 17.83
C GLU A 521 26.71 4.41 18.02
N ALA A 522 26.01 5.45 17.55
CA ALA A 522 24.53 5.46 17.54
C ALA A 522 23.96 4.38 16.61
N ASN A 523 24.57 4.19 15.44
CA ASN A 523 24.20 3.16 14.48
C ASN A 523 24.48 1.74 15.00
N ILE A 524 25.59 1.52 15.70
CA ILE A 524 25.91 0.25 16.37
C ILE A 524 24.82 -0.07 17.40
N ARG A 525 24.50 0.87 18.28
CA ARG A 525 23.41 0.67 19.28
C ARG A 525 22.07 0.36 18.64
N ASN A 526 21.75 1.00 17.51
CA ASN A 526 20.49 0.76 16.78
C ASN A 526 20.47 -0.65 16.18
N ILE A 527 21.54 -1.07 15.49
CA ILE A 527 21.58 -2.42 14.88
C ILE A 527 21.58 -3.53 15.93
N GLU A 528 22.24 -3.33 17.09
CA GLU A 528 22.19 -4.25 18.23
C GLU A 528 20.79 -4.35 18.81
N ALA A 529 20.08 -3.24 19.00
CA ALA A 529 18.72 -3.22 19.48
C ALA A 529 17.76 -3.95 18.50
N ARG A 530 17.95 -3.77 17.19
CA ARG A 530 17.16 -4.46 16.15
C ARG A 530 17.47 -5.96 16.09
N GLN A 531 18.74 -6.34 16.27
CA GLN A 531 19.12 -7.75 16.36
C GLN A 531 18.49 -8.43 17.60
N ASN A 532 18.49 -7.76 18.75
CA ASN A 532 17.88 -8.27 19.97
C ASN A 532 16.34 -8.42 19.86
N ARG A 533 15.69 -7.67 18.95
CA ARG A 533 14.26 -7.80 18.62
C ARG A 533 13.98 -8.82 17.51
N GLY A 534 15.02 -9.42 16.92
CA GLY A 534 14.88 -10.39 15.84
C GLY A 534 14.53 -9.78 14.46
N GLU A 535 14.66 -8.46 14.30
CA GLU A 535 14.32 -7.73 13.07
C GLU A 535 15.40 -7.83 11.97
N VAL A 536 16.57 -8.34 12.31
CA VAL A 536 17.73 -8.37 11.41
C VAL A 536 18.34 -9.77 11.41
N THR A 537 18.66 -10.29 10.22
CA THR A 537 19.36 -11.57 10.08
C THR A 537 20.78 -11.49 10.60
N LEU A 538 21.30 -12.62 11.10
CA LEU A 538 22.66 -12.69 11.70
C LEU A 538 23.75 -12.30 10.68
N GLU A 539 23.56 -12.60 9.42
CA GLU A 539 24.48 -12.27 8.35
C GLU A 539 24.53 -10.76 8.08
N LEU A 540 23.36 -10.12 7.97
CA LEU A 540 23.25 -8.68 7.79
C LEU A 540 23.83 -7.91 8.99
N TYR A 541 23.57 -8.42 10.22
CA TYR A 541 24.16 -7.87 11.44
C TYR A 541 25.69 -7.91 11.40
N ARG A 542 26.30 -9.05 11.04
CA ARG A 542 27.76 -9.20 10.95
C ARG A 542 28.37 -8.25 9.92
N ASN A 543 27.79 -8.17 8.73
CA ASN A 543 28.27 -7.30 7.66
C ASN A 543 28.22 -5.82 8.05
N ARG A 544 27.12 -5.38 8.67
CA ARG A 544 26.96 -4.00 9.14
C ARG A 544 27.90 -3.67 10.31
N MET A 545 28.08 -4.59 11.24
CA MET A 545 29.02 -4.41 12.34
C MET A 545 30.47 -4.29 11.87
N GLU A 546 30.86 -5.04 10.84
CA GLU A 546 32.19 -4.93 10.25
C GLU A 546 32.38 -3.58 9.54
N GLU A 547 31.36 -3.12 8.78
CA GLU A 547 31.38 -1.80 8.14
C GLU A 547 31.53 -0.68 9.19
N TYR A 548 30.74 -0.72 10.27
CA TYR A 548 30.79 0.28 11.33
C TYR A 548 32.14 0.27 12.08
N ARG A 549 32.71 -0.91 12.33
CA ARG A 549 34.06 -1.02 12.93
C ARG A 549 35.13 -0.39 12.04
N ARG A 550 35.10 -0.65 10.73
CA ARG A 550 36.05 -0.02 9.79
C ARG A 550 35.90 1.49 9.75
N ARG A 551 34.69 2.02 9.79
CA ARG A 551 34.45 3.47 9.84
C ARG A 551 34.97 4.07 11.15
N LYS A 552 34.73 3.45 12.29
CA LYS A 552 35.21 3.87 13.60
C LYS A 552 36.76 3.90 13.62
N GLU A 553 37.40 2.83 13.19
CA GLU A 553 38.86 2.72 13.10
C GLU A 553 39.48 3.81 12.21
N LYS A 554 38.85 4.11 11.08
CA LYS A 554 39.31 5.20 10.19
C LYS A 554 39.26 6.56 10.88
N SER A 555 38.16 6.87 11.58
CA SER A 555 38.00 8.14 12.29
C SER A 555 38.93 8.25 13.49
N GLU A 556 39.13 7.15 14.24
CA GLU A 556 40.14 7.07 15.31
C GLU A 556 41.58 7.29 14.77
N THR A 557 41.89 6.70 13.62
CA THR A 557 43.20 6.92 12.95
C THR A 557 43.40 8.40 12.56
N THR A 558 42.31 9.04 12.08
CA THR A 558 42.34 10.48 11.73
C THR A 558 42.61 11.34 12.98
N ILE A 559 41.92 11.05 14.09
CA ILE A 559 42.12 11.75 15.37
C ILE A 559 43.56 11.59 15.85
N ASN A 560 44.08 10.36 15.85
CA ASN A 560 45.45 10.08 16.27
C ASN A 560 46.46 10.81 15.38
N GLY A 561 46.20 10.90 14.07
CA GLY A 561 47.04 11.66 13.14
C GLY A 561 47.05 13.16 13.45
N ILE A 562 45.91 13.74 13.84
CA ILE A 562 45.80 15.15 14.25
C ILE A 562 46.57 15.39 15.57
N LEU A 563 46.40 14.53 16.56
CA LEU A 563 47.09 14.62 17.84
C LEU A 563 48.62 14.51 17.69
N LEU A 564 49.07 13.61 16.81
CA LEU A 564 50.50 13.46 16.51
C LEU A 564 51.08 14.72 15.89
N ARG A 565 50.41 15.34 14.91
CA ARG A 565 50.82 16.61 14.30
C ARG A 565 50.90 17.73 15.34
N LEU A 566 49.88 17.86 16.20
CA LEU A 566 49.90 18.85 17.28
C LEU A 566 51.04 18.60 18.28
N ARG A 567 51.40 17.33 18.56
CA ARG A 567 52.50 16.97 19.41
C ARG A 567 53.88 17.30 18.79
N GLU A 568 54.01 17.12 17.47
CA GLU A 568 55.25 17.49 16.75
C GLU A 568 55.50 19.00 16.80
N GLU A 569 54.45 19.83 16.78
CA GLU A 569 54.55 21.28 16.89
C GLU A 569 54.85 21.78 18.32
N THR A 570 54.80 20.92 19.34
CA THR A 570 55.14 21.23 20.72
C THR A 570 56.59 20.85 21.08
N ARG A 571 57.31 20.16 20.17
CA ARG A 571 58.70 19.84 20.26
C ARG A 571 59.54 20.95 19.62
#